data_120055ff6a3ba3c02240ba5779949ef6
#
_entry.id   120055ff6a3ba3c02240ba5779949ef6
#
_cell.length_a   1.000
_cell.length_b   1.000
_cell.length_c   1.000
_cell.angle_alpha   90.00
_cell.angle_beta   90.00
_cell.angle_gamma   90.00
#
_symmetry.space_group_name_H-M   'P 1'
#
loop_
_entity.id
_entity.type
_entity.pdbx_description
1 polymer ?
#
loop_
_entity_poly.entity_id
_entity_poly.type
_entity_poly.pdbx_seq_one_letter_code
_entity_poly.pdbx_strand_id
1 'polypeptide(L)'
;MTIEIANAAYNAGDFEKAFELFTQLANAGNADAQTSLGYMYQNGQACEKNEAKTLELYTKAAEAMQPYALFNLAILYENGIGGVKHDQFKAFDLHLAAAEREVPPAMYEVALMLERGLGCMQNFSEAAFWYEEAAKRGHLEAFNNLGVLYKEGHGVVQDERRCFICFSRAAEGGLAQGYYNLGLLYDQGFGCEQDHDKALDLCRKAAYAGHEKAKQIISELQAEGKIVF
;
A
#
# COMPACT_ATOMS: atom_id res chain seq x y z
N MET A 1 1.47 -19.77 -27.59
CA MET A 1 1.90 -19.60 -26.19
C MET A 1 1.18 -18.37 -25.66
N THR A 2 0.55 -18.43 -24.48
CA THR A 2 -0.24 -17.34 -23.95
C THR A 2 0.26 -16.93 -22.56
N ILE A 3 -0.06 -15.70 -22.14
CA ILE A 3 0.36 -15.15 -20.82
C ILE A 3 -0.24 -15.95 -19.66
N GLU A 4 -1.45 -16.53 -19.85
CA GLU A 4 -2.12 -17.33 -18.83
C GLU A 4 -1.32 -18.60 -18.47
N ILE A 5 -0.66 -19.24 -19.46
CA ILE A 5 0.18 -20.42 -19.22
C ILE A 5 1.42 -20.05 -18.40
N ALA A 6 2.04 -18.89 -18.72
CA ALA A 6 3.18 -18.39 -17.98
C ALA A 6 2.81 -18.02 -16.53
N ASN A 7 1.68 -17.33 -16.33
CA ASN A 7 1.14 -17.02 -15.02
C ASN A 7 0.77 -18.28 -14.21
N ALA A 8 0.22 -19.30 -14.86
CA ALA A 8 -0.09 -20.56 -14.19
C ALA A 8 1.18 -21.29 -13.70
N ALA A 9 2.26 -21.29 -14.49
CA ALA A 9 3.55 -21.84 -14.08
C ALA A 9 4.13 -21.06 -12.89
N TYR A 10 4.08 -19.73 -12.94
CA TYR A 10 4.54 -18.85 -11.86
C TYR A 10 3.77 -19.12 -10.54
N ASN A 11 2.43 -19.18 -10.62
CA ASN A 11 1.56 -19.42 -9.45
C ASN A 11 1.72 -20.84 -8.88
N ALA A 12 2.14 -21.80 -9.70
CA ALA A 12 2.48 -23.15 -9.27
C ALA A 12 3.87 -23.26 -8.63
N GLY A 13 4.67 -22.18 -8.62
CA GLY A 13 6.04 -22.16 -8.11
C GLY A 13 7.08 -22.73 -9.08
N ASP A 14 6.69 -23.04 -10.31
CA ASP A 14 7.60 -23.49 -11.39
C ASP A 14 8.25 -22.26 -12.04
N PHE A 15 9.17 -21.64 -11.27
CA PHE A 15 9.78 -20.37 -11.67
C PHE A 15 10.69 -20.50 -12.91
N GLU A 16 11.35 -21.63 -13.10
CA GLU A 16 12.18 -21.88 -14.28
C GLU A 16 11.33 -21.87 -15.55
N LYS A 17 10.22 -22.58 -15.55
CA LYS A 17 9.30 -22.63 -16.68
C LYS A 17 8.61 -21.26 -16.88
N ALA A 18 8.20 -20.59 -15.81
CA ALA A 18 7.62 -19.26 -15.88
C ALA A 18 8.59 -18.26 -16.51
N PHE A 19 9.85 -18.27 -16.07
CA PHE A 19 10.91 -17.41 -16.60
C PHE A 19 11.14 -17.62 -18.11
N GLU A 20 11.21 -18.89 -18.56
CA GLU A 20 11.34 -19.21 -19.98
C GLU A 20 10.15 -18.67 -20.79
N LEU A 21 8.93 -18.91 -20.32
CA LEU A 21 7.69 -18.48 -20.98
C LEU A 21 7.55 -16.95 -21.02
N PHE A 22 7.81 -16.28 -19.88
CA PHE A 22 7.79 -14.81 -19.84
C PHE A 22 8.89 -14.21 -20.73
N THR A 23 10.06 -14.83 -20.79
CA THR A 23 11.14 -14.34 -21.68
C THR A 23 10.72 -14.39 -23.15
N GLN A 24 10.09 -15.49 -23.58
CA GLN A 24 9.62 -15.62 -24.97
C GLN A 24 8.52 -14.60 -25.30
N LEU A 25 7.55 -14.43 -24.39
CA LEU A 25 6.47 -13.47 -24.57
C LEU A 25 6.94 -12.01 -24.50
N ALA A 26 7.85 -11.68 -23.57
CA ALA A 26 8.44 -10.36 -23.45
C ALA A 26 9.23 -9.95 -24.71
N ASN A 27 10.00 -10.89 -25.28
CA ASN A 27 10.70 -10.69 -26.54
C ASN A 27 9.74 -10.49 -27.73
N ALA A 28 8.54 -11.04 -27.65
CA ALA A 28 7.46 -10.81 -28.62
C ALA A 28 6.68 -9.49 -28.37
N GLY A 29 7.09 -8.69 -27.37
CA GLY A 29 6.49 -7.39 -27.06
C GLY A 29 5.28 -7.42 -26.15
N ASN A 30 5.00 -8.55 -25.47
CA ASN A 30 3.90 -8.62 -24.52
C ASN A 30 4.25 -7.85 -23.22
N ALA A 31 3.53 -6.77 -22.94
CA ALA A 31 3.81 -5.87 -21.82
C ALA A 31 3.58 -6.52 -20.44
N ASP A 32 2.60 -7.42 -20.32
CA ASP A 32 2.36 -8.16 -19.07
C ASP A 32 3.53 -9.11 -18.78
N ALA A 33 4.03 -9.79 -19.82
CA ALA A 33 5.19 -10.65 -19.69
C ALA A 33 6.48 -9.86 -19.39
N GLN A 34 6.66 -8.67 -19.98
CA GLN A 34 7.75 -7.78 -19.64
C GLN A 34 7.71 -7.36 -18.17
N THR A 35 6.53 -7.02 -17.66
CA THR A 35 6.32 -6.68 -16.24
C THR A 35 6.67 -7.87 -15.35
N SER A 36 6.14 -9.04 -15.64
CA SER A 36 6.39 -10.26 -14.86
C SER A 36 7.87 -10.68 -14.90
N LEU A 37 8.51 -10.60 -16.05
CA LEU A 37 9.93 -10.91 -16.20
C LEU A 37 10.81 -9.89 -15.46
N GLY A 38 10.44 -8.59 -15.50
CA GLY A 38 11.08 -7.54 -14.72
C GLY A 38 11.02 -7.81 -13.23
N TYR A 39 9.86 -8.26 -12.72
CA TYR A 39 9.69 -8.67 -11.34
C TYR A 39 10.55 -9.88 -10.97
N MET A 40 10.68 -10.87 -11.86
CA MET A 40 11.54 -12.03 -11.62
C MET A 40 13.03 -11.63 -11.53
N TYR A 41 13.51 -10.71 -12.39
CA TYR A 41 14.87 -10.16 -12.28
C TYR A 41 15.07 -9.33 -11.01
N GLN A 42 14.07 -8.57 -10.58
CA GLN A 42 14.12 -7.79 -9.35
C GLN A 42 14.30 -8.67 -8.11
N ASN A 43 13.64 -9.82 -8.09
CA ASN A 43 13.63 -10.72 -6.93
C ASN A 43 14.65 -11.88 -7.03
N GLY A 44 15.28 -12.09 -8.18
CA GLY A 44 16.20 -13.21 -8.41
C GLY A 44 15.48 -14.55 -8.48
N GLN A 45 14.28 -14.61 -9.10
CA GLN A 45 13.50 -15.82 -9.26
C GLN A 45 13.88 -16.53 -10.56
N ALA A 46 14.42 -17.74 -10.48
CA ALA A 46 15.00 -18.53 -11.58
C ALA A 46 16.11 -17.81 -12.36
N CYS A 47 16.66 -16.74 -11.83
CA CYS A 47 17.75 -15.96 -12.43
C CYS A 47 18.50 -15.17 -11.34
N GLU A 48 19.69 -14.65 -11.66
CA GLU A 48 20.36 -13.69 -10.80
C GLU A 48 19.61 -12.34 -10.82
N LYS A 49 19.57 -11.65 -9.67
CA LYS A 49 19.02 -10.30 -9.59
C LYS A 49 19.72 -9.38 -10.56
N ASN A 50 18.98 -8.60 -11.32
CA ASN A 50 19.53 -7.69 -12.30
C ASN A 50 18.67 -6.42 -12.42
N GLU A 51 19.08 -5.39 -11.70
CA GLU A 51 18.36 -4.11 -11.65
C GLU A 51 18.31 -3.42 -13.02
N ALA A 52 19.36 -3.53 -13.84
CA ALA A 52 19.38 -2.91 -15.17
C ALA A 52 18.34 -3.55 -16.10
N LYS A 53 18.22 -4.90 -16.08
CA LYS A 53 17.17 -5.60 -16.82
C LYS A 53 15.78 -5.31 -16.26
N THR A 54 15.65 -5.20 -14.95
CA THR A 54 14.40 -4.80 -14.30
C THR A 54 13.93 -3.45 -14.80
N LEU A 55 14.83 -2.44 -14.79
CA LEU A 55 14.53 -1.11 -15.32
C LEU A 55 14.16 -1.13 -16.81
N GLU A 56 14.93 -1.84 -17.63
CA GLU A 56 14.66 -1.96 -19.07
C GLU A 56 13.26 -2.53 -19.33
N LEU A 57 12.91 -3.63 -18.64
CA LEU A 57 11.64 -4.33 -18.84
C LEU A 57 10.45 -3.51 -18.34
N TYR A 58 10.55 -2.90 -17.16
CA TYR A 58 9.49 -2.03 -16.67
C TYR A 58 9.33 -0.79 -17.54
N THR A 59 10.41 -0.21 -18.06
CA THR A 59 10.33 0.92 -18.97
C THR A 59 9.58 0.55 -20.25
N LYS A 60 9.94 -0.56 -20.91
CA LYS A 60 9.25 -1.04 -22.11
C LYS A 60 7.77 -1.31 -21.88
N ALA A 61 7.44 -1.96 -20.78
CA ALA A 61 6.03 -2.23 -20.43
C ALA A 61 5.27 -0.94 -20.07
N ALA A 62 5.91 0.02 -19.40
CA ALA A 62 5.32 1.31 -19.07
C ALA A 62 5.08 2.18 -20.31
N GLU A 63 5.94 2.12 -21.36
CA GLU A 63 5.69 2.75 -22.66
C GLU A 63 4.42 2.23 -23.32
N ALA A 64 4.09 0.94 -23.11
CA ALA A 64 2.81 0.35 -23.50
C ALA A 64 1.67 0.61 -22.50
N MET A 65 1.89 1.49 -21.50
CA MET A 65 0.94 1.88 -20.47
C MET A 65 0.42 0.70 -19.61
N GLN A 66 1.24 -0.36 -19.44
CA GLN A 66 0.88 -1.48 -18.58
C GLN A 66 0.83 -1.01 -17.12
N PRO A 67 -0.32 -1.21 -16.40
CA PRO A 67 -0.57 -0.53 -15.13
C PRO A 67 0.45 -0.86 -14.03
N TYR A 68 0.77 -2.13 -13.85
CA TYR A 68 1.73 -2.54 -12.83
C TYR A 68 3.19 -2.23 -13.20
N ALA A 69 3.51 -2.12 -14.51
CA ALA A 69 4.83 -1.64 -14.92
C ALA A 69 5.03 -0.16 -14.57
N LEU A 70 4.00 0.67 -14.76
CA LEU A 70 4.01 2.08 -14.35
C LEU A 70 4.25 2.18 -12.84
N PHE A 71 3.51 1.42 -12.03
CA PHE A 71 3.66 1.38 -10.58
C PHE A 71 5.06 0.93 -10.16
N ASN A 72 5.57 -0.18 -10.72
CA ASN A 72 6.89 -0.70 -10.38
C ASN A 72 8.02 0.24 -10.84
N LEU A 73 7.88 0.88 -12.00
CA LEU A 73 8.84 1.87 -12.50
C LEU A 73 8.86 3.12 -11.60
N ALA A 74 7.70 3.54 -11.08
CA ALA A 74 7.62 4.63 -10.11
C ALA A 74 8.46 4.33 -8.86
N ILE A 75 8.36 3.12 -8.31
CA ILE A 75 9.17 2.68 -7.17
C ILE A 75 10.68 2.72 -7.46
N LEU A 76 11.12 2.40 -8.70
CA LEU A 76 12.52 2.51 -9.06
C LEU A 76 13.02 3.97 -9.05
N TYR A 77 12.20 4.91 -9.56
CA TYR A 77 12.53 6.34 -9.50
C TYR A 77 12.47 6.91 -8.09
N GLU A 78 11.51 6.48 -7.29
CA GLU A 78 11.35 6.88 -5.89
C GLU A 78 12.57 6.47 -5.04
N ASN A 79 13.18 5.33 -5.34
CA ASN A 79 14.30 4.80 -4.56
C ASN A 79 15.67 4.98 -5.25
N GLY A 80 15.72 5.45 -6.49
CA GLY A 80 16.96 5.58 -7.24
C GLY A 80 17.61 4.24 -7.58
N ILE A 81 16.81 3.21 -7.88
CA ILE A 81 17.26 1.83 -8.14
C ILE A 81 17.39 1.60 -9.65
N GLY A 82 18.29 0.68 -10.04
CA GLY A 82 18.44 0.25 -11.43
C GLY A 82 19.23 1.22 -12.31
N GLY A 83 19.98 2.15 -11.71
CA GLY A 83 20.78 3.14 -12.43
C GLY A 83 20.03 4.44 -12.74
N VAL A 84 18.76 4.57 -12.33
CA VAL A 84 18.05 5.85 -12.36
C VAL A 84 18.40 6.69 -11.14
N LYS A 85 18.38 8.01 -11.30
CA LYS A 85 18.47 8.92 -10.16
C LYS A 85 17.13 8.97 -9.45
N HIS A 86 17.18 9.15 -8.12
CA HIS A 86 15.99 9.46 -7.34
C HIS A 86 15.27 10.68 -7.93
N ASP A 87 14.00 10.52 -8.27
CA ASP A 87 13.16 11.55 -8.89
C ASP A 87 11.71 11.39 -8.45
N GLN A 88 11.34 12.17 -7.45
CA GLN A 88 9.97 12.15 -6.88
C GLN A 88 8.91 12.69 -7.84
N PHE A 89 9.26 13.66 -8.70
CA PHE A 89 8.32 14.18 -9.69
C PHE A 89 7.94 13.11 -10.69
N LYS A 90 8.94 12.40 -11.22
CA LYS A 90 8.70 11.29 -12.14
C LYS A 90 8.01 10.10 -11.49
N ALA A 91 8.33 9.82 -10.23
CA ALA A 91 7.64 8.79 -9.44
C ALA A 91 6.15 9.14 -9.28
N PHE A 92 5.83 10.40 -8.92
CA PHE A 92 4.45 10.86 -8.81
C PHE A 92 3.68 10.72 -10.13
N ASP A 93 4.24 11.17 -11.25
CA ASP A 93 3.58 11.05 -12.56
C ASP A 93 3.29 9.60 -12.93
N LEU A 94 4.23 8.69 -12.68
CA LEU A 94 4.08 7.27 -12.94
C LEU A 94 3.07 6.60 -12.01
N HIS A 95 3.08 6.92 -10.70
CA HIS A 95 2.07 6.45 -9.76
C HIS A 95 0.68 6.96 -10.14
N LEU A 96 0.55 8.24 -10.53
CA LEU A 96 -0.71 8.81 -10.98
C LEU A 96 -1.24 8.08 -12.24
N ALA A 97 -0.36 7.86 -13.24
CA ALA A 97 -0.71 7.12 -14.44
C ALA A 97 -1.16 5.66 -14.13
N ALA A 98 -0.57 5.01 -13.12
CA ALA A 98 -0.99 3.68 -12.65
C ALA A 98 -2.32 3.74 -11.86
N ALA A 99 -2.51 4.76 -11.01
CA ALA A 99 -3.72 4.97 -10.22
C ALA A 99 -4.95 5.22 -11.11
N GLU A 100 -4.81 6.04 -12.17
CA GLU A 100 -5.83 6.27 -13.20
C GLU A 100 -6.22 4.98 -13.94
N ARG A 101 -5.36 3.94 -13.91
CA ARG A 101 -5.60 2.60 -14.46
C ARG A 101 -6.01 1.59 -13.39
N GLU A 102 -6.54 2.11 -12.30
CA GLU A 102 -7.16 1.35 -11.23
C GLU A 102 -6.22 0.40 -10.47
N VAL A 103 -4.92 0.71 -10.36
CA VAL A 103 -3.96 -0.01 -9.51
C VAL A 103 -4.12 0.46 -8.06
N PRO A 104 -4.68 -0.35 -7.13
CA PRO A 104 -4.99 0.14 -5.78
C PRO A 104 -3.76 0.58 -4.97
N PRO A 105 -2.60 -0.11 -5.01
CA PRO A 105 -1.39 0.39 -4.38
C PRO A 105 -0.94 1.76 -4.91
N ALA A 106 -1.06 2.00 -6.23
CA ALA A 106 -0.69 3.29 -6.82
C ALA A 106 -1.61 4.42 -6.36
N MET A 107 -2.92 4.16 -6.20
CA MET A 107 -3.87 5.13 -5.64
C MET A 107 -3.46 5.55 -4.23
N TYR A 108 -3.04 4.59 -3.40
CA TYR A 108 -2.54 4.87 -2.06
C TYR A 108 -1.26 5.71 -2.09
N GLU A 109 -0.29 5.38 -2.93
CA GLU A 109 0.96 6.13 -3.06
C GLU A 109 0.71 7.57 -3.56
N VAL A 110 -0.16 7.75 -4.56
CA VAL A 110 -0.57 9.09 -5.02
C VAL A 110 -1.17 9.90 -3.87
N ALA A 111 -2.08 9.28 -3.09
CA ALA A 111 -2.66 9.96 -1.93
C ALA A 111 -1.60 10.37 -0.90
N LEU A 112 -0.66 9.49 -0.59
CA LEU A 112 0.43 9.75 0.34
C LEU A 112 1.37 10.86 -0.16
N MET A 113 1.69 10.86 -1.45
CA MET A 113 2.52 11.88 -2.08
C MET A 113 1.83 13.25 -2.07
N LEU A 114 0.52 13.31 -2.37
CA LEU A 114 -0.30 14.52 -2.28
C LEU A 114 -0.44 15.04 -0.84
N GLU A 115 -0.62 14.15 0.13
CA GLU A 115 -0.68 14.51 1.56
C GLU A 115 0.62 15.15 2.04
N ARG A 116 1.77 14.67 1.54
CA ARG A 116 3.11 15.11 1.98
C ARG A 116 3.75 16.17 1.08
N GLY A 117 3.22 16.40 -0.12
CA GLY A 117 3.84 17.27 -1.12
C GLY A 117 5.11 16.68 -1.71
N LEU A 118 5.17 15.36 -1.93
CA LEU A 118 6.32 14.65 -2.48
C LEU A 118 6.19 14.55 -4.00
N GLY A 119 7.07 15.22 -4.75
CA GLY A 119 7.01 15.24 -6.22
C GLY A 119 5.79 15.96 -6.80
N CYS A 120 4.99 16.60 -5.97
CA CYS A 120 3.80 17.37 -6.34
C CYS A 120 3.52 18.46 -5.31
N MET A 121 2.58 19.38 -5.59
CA MET A 121 2.08 20.30 -4.58
C MET A 121 1.19 19.55 -3.58
N GLN A 122 1.37 19.85 -2.29
CA GLN A 122 0.52 19.28 -1.23
C GLN A 122 -0.96 19.62 -1.48
N ASN A 123 -1.81 18.61 -1.45
CA ASN A 123 -3.25 18.75 -1.65
C ASN A 123 -4.03 17.69 -0.87
N PHE A 124 -4.46 18.02 0.32
CA PHE A 124 -5.22 17.11 1.18
C PHE A 124 -6.58 16.69 0.60
N SER A 125 -7.24 17.55 -0.19
CA SER A 125 -8.53 17.20 -0.79
C SER A 125 -8.38 16.11 -1.87
N GLU A 126 -7.36 16.23 -2.72
CA GLU A 126 -7.03 15.18 -3.69
C GLU A 126 -6.48 13.92 -2.99
N ALA A 127 -5.68 14.07 -1.93
CA ALA A 127 -5.22 12.95 -1.13
C ALA A 127 -6.40 12.16 -0.55
N ALA A 128 -7.40 12.83 0.02
CA ALA A 128 -8.62 12.20 0.53
C ALA A 128 -9.37 11.44 -0.57
N PHE A 129 -9.49 12.01 -1.77
CA PHE A 129 -10.10 11.34 -2.93
C PHE A 129 -9.38 10.03 -3.28
N TRP A 130 -8.05 10.08 -3.43
CA TRP A 130 -7.28 8.90 -3.80
C TRP A 130 -7.22 7.85 -2.68
N TYR A 131 -7.17 8.26 -1.39
CA TYR A 131 -7.34 7.32 -0.28
C TYR A 131 -8.72 6.66 -0.31
N GLU A 132 -9.80 7.40 -0.61
CA GLU A 132 -11.14 6.81 -0.73
C GLU A 132 -11.21 5.80 -1.88
N GLU A 133 -10.60 6.10 -3.02
CA GLU A 133 -10.55 5.18 -4.16
C GLU A 133 -9.74 3.91 -3.86
N ALA A 134 -8.60 4.04 -3.18
CA ALA A 134 -7.81 2.89 -2.72
C ALA A 134 -8.60 2.05 -1.68
N ALA A 135 -9.24 2.72 -0.72
CA ALA A 135 -10.04 2.08 0.33
C ALA A 135 -11.24 1.28 -0.24
N LYS A 136 -11.95 1.82 -1.22
CA LYS A 136 -13.03 1.12 -1.94
C LYS A 136 -12.56 -0.20 -2.58
N ARG A 137 -11.25 -0.29 -2.88
CA ARG A 137 -10.61 -1.49 -3.45
C ARG A 137 -9.92 -2.36 -2.39
N GLY A 138 -10.18 -2.07 -1.11
CA GLY A 138 -9.74 -2.89 0.03
C GLY A 138 -8.34 -2.56 0.58
N HIS A 139 -7.74 -1.42 0.21
CA HIS A 139 -6.46 -1.01 0.77
C HIS A 139 -6.64 -0.54 2.22
N LEU A 140 -6.15 -1.31 3.18
CA LEU A 140 -6.43 -1.09 4.60
C LEU A 140 -5.75 0.17 5.15
N GLU A 141 -4.51 0.43 4.73
CA GLU A 141 -3.78 1.65 5.13
C GLU A 141 -4.46 2.91 4.61
N ALA A 142 -5.13 2.83 3.44
CA ALA A 142 -5.90 3.95 2.89
C ALA A 142 -7.12 4.26 3.77
N PHE A 143 -7.84 3.25 4.28
CA PHE A 143 -8.89 3.47 5.28
C PHE A 143 -8.34 4.17 6.52
N ASN A 144 -7.20 3.72 7.03
CA ASN A 144 -6.59 4.32 8.21
C ASN A 144 -6.24 5.80 7.98
N ASN A 145 -5.58 6.13 6.87
CA ASN A 145 -5.16 7.51 6.58
C ASN A 145 -6.37 8.41 6.30
N LEU A 146 -7.37 7.91 5.56
CA LEU A 146 -8.63 8.62 5.35
C LEU A 146 -9.35 8.93 6.69
N GLY A 147 -9.32 7.98 7.63
CA GLY A 147 -9.85 8.17 8.99
C GLY A 147 -9.16 9.31 9.73
N VAL A 148 -7.83 9.46 9.57
CA VAL A 148 -7.07 10.58 10.13
C VAL A 148 -7.52 11.90 9.49
N LEU A 149 -7.67 11.95 8.16
CA LEU A 149 -8.13 13.16 7.47
C LEU A 149 -9.52 13.59 7.94
N TYR A 150 -10.48 12.65 8.15
CA TYR A 150 -11.79 12.97 8.72
C TYR A 150 -11.72 13.41 10.18
N LYS A 151 -10.80 12.84 10.98
CA LYS A 151 -10.60 13.24 12.37
C LYS A 151 -10.13 14.68 12.50
N GLU A 152 -9.21 15.08 11.62
CA GLU A 152 -8.51 16.36 11.69
C GLU A 152 -9.16 17.44 10.81
N GLY A 153 -10.03 17.05 9.88
CA GLY A 153 -10.63 17.99 8.91
C GLY A 153 -9.66 18.45 7.84
N HIS A 154 -8.61 17.67 7.54
CA HIS A 154 -7.62 18.02 6.54
C HIS A 154 -8.13 17.67 5.12
N GLY A 155 -8.41 18.66 4.31
CA GLY A 155 -8.90 18.50 2.93
C GLY A 155 -10.35 17.99 2.82
N VAL A 156 -10.96 17.62 3.93
CA VAL A 156 -12.35 17.17 4.07
C VAL A 156 -12.99 17.86 5.26
N VAL A 157 -14.33 17.92 5.29
CA VAL A 157 -15.04 18.36 6.51
C VAL A 157 -14.80 17.31 7.61
N GLN A 158 -14.43 17.79 8.81
CA GLN A 158 -14.28 16.90 9.97
C GLN A 158 -15.57 16.11 10.20
N ASP A 159 -15.44 14.80 10.33
CA ASP A 159 -16.60 13.90 10.48
C ASP A 159 -16.23 12.71 11.37
N GLU A 160 -16.69 12.77 12.62
CA GLU A 160 -16.41 11.73 13.62
C GLU A 160 -16.96 10.36 13.23
N ARG A 161 -18.14 10.33 12.58
CA ARG A 161 -18.76 9.08 12.17
C ARG A 161 -17.99 8.42 11.02
N ARG A 162 -17.55 9.21 10.02
CA ARG A 162 -16.71 8.69 8.94
C ARG A 162 -15.35 8.27 9.45
N CYS A 163 -14.75 9.02 10.36
CA CYS A 163 -13.51 8.65 11.05
C CYS A 163 -13.65 7.27 11.71
N PHE A 164 -14.71 7.07 12.51
CA PHE A 164 -15.01 5.80 13.18
C PHE A 164 -15.17 4.65 12.18
N ILE A 165 -15.94 4.85 11.10
CA ILE A 165 -16.12 3.83 10.04
C ILE A 165 -14.78 3.46 9.41
N CYS A 166 -13.94 4.44 9.08
CA CYS A 166 -12.65 4.21 8.44
C CYS A 166 -11.71 3.38 9.34
N PHE A 167 -11.56 3.73 10.61
CA PHE A 167 -10.73 2.95 11.52
C PHE A 167 -11.32 1.57 11.82
N SER A 168 -12.67 1.44 11.87
CA SER A 168 -13.32 0.14 12.00
C SER A 168 -12.98 -0.78 10.83
N ARG A 169 -13.03 -0.28 9.59
CA ARG A 169 -12.67 -1.05 8.40
C ARG A 169 -11.19 -1.47 8.39
N ALA A 170 -10.30 -0.57 8.78
CA ALA A 170 -8.88 -0.89 8.92
C ALA A 170 -8.64 -1.98 9.99
N ALA A 171 -9.34 -1.89 11.12
CA ALA A 171 -9.28 -2.88 12.21
C ALA A 171 -9.90 -4.24 11.81
N GLU A 172 -11.06 -4.24 11.15
CA GLU A 172 -11.69 -5.46 10.61
C GLU A 172 -10.77 -6.22 9.64
N GLY A 173 -9.96 -5.48 8.87
CA GLY A 173 -8.93 -6.05 8.00
C GLY A 173 -7.67 -6.51 8.73
N GLY A 174 -7.57 -6.32 10.04
CA GLY A 174 -6.43 -6.76 10.85
C GLY A 174 -5.26 -5.77 10.92
N LEU A 175 -5.42 -4.54 10.42
CA LEU A 175 -4.36 -3.54 10.48
C LEU A 175 -4.09 -3.11 11.93
N ALA A 176 -2.85 -3.31 12.39
CA ALA A 176 -2.43 -2.99 13.76
C ALA A 176 -2.70 -1.52 14.13
N GLN A 177 -2.41 -0.60 13.22
CA GLN A 177 -2.69 0.82 13.38
C GLN A 177 -4.19 1.11 13.44
N GLY A 178 -5.02 0.37 12.66
CA GLY A 178 -6.48 0.47 12.68
C GLY A 178 -7.06 0.06 14.04
N TYR A 179 -6.61 -1.06 14.61
CA TYR A 179 -6.99 -1.46 15.98
C TYR A 179 -6.64 -0.38 17.00
N TYR A 180 -5.42 0.15 16.94
CA TYR A 180 -4.96 1.18 17.88
C TYR A 180 -5.82 2.45 17.76
N ASN A 181 -6.04 2.96 16.56
CA ASN A 181 -6.81 4.17 16.32
C ASN A 181 -8.28 4.01 16.71
N LEU A 182 -8.89 2.86 16.39
CA LEU A 182 -10.26 2.55 16.81
C LEU A 182 -10.38 2.45 18.35
N GLY A 183 -9.37 1.87 19.01
CA GLY A 183 -9.29 1.84 20.47
C GLY A 183 -9.29 3.23 21.08
N LEU A 184 -8.52 4.17 20.51
CA LEU A 184 -8.53 5.56 20.96
C LEU A 184 -9.89 6.24 20.78
N LEU A 185 -10.65 5.92 19.74
CA LEU A 185 -12.00 6.47 19.54
C LEU A 185 -12.95 5.98 20.62
N TYR A 186 -12.93 4.68 20.96
CA TYR A 186 -13.73 4.14 22.06
C TYR A 186 -13.33 4.72 23.42
N ASP A 187 -12.04 4.92 23.66
CA ASP A 187 -11.56 5.52 24.91
C ASP A 187 -12.03 6.96 25.09
N GLN A 188 -12.15 7.72 23.98
CA GLN A 188 -12.54 9.12 23.96
C GLN A 188 -14.06 9.34 23.77
N GLY A 189 -14.80 8.33 23.34
CA GLY A 189 -16.19 8.49 22.90
C GLY A 189 -16.32 9.32 21.61
N PHE A 190 -15.31 9.25 20.71
CA PHE A 190 -15.28 10.03 19.49
C PHE A 190 -15.98 9.27 18.36
N GLY A 191 -17.12 9.78 17.89
CA GLY A 191 -17.95 9.15 16.87
C GLY A 191 -18.65 7.86 17.29
N CYS A 192 -18.55 7.48 18.58
CA CYS A 192 -19.17 6.34 19.20
C CYS A 192 -19.41 6.59 20.70
N GLU A 193 -20.18 5.73 21.37
CA GLU A 193 -20.27 5.73 22.83
C GLU A 193 -18.92 5.33 23.43
N GLN A 194 -18.50 6.04 24.49
CA GLN A 194 -17.26 5.75 25.21
C GLN A 194 -17.31 4.36 25.85
N ASP A 195 -16.25 3.56 25.63
CA ASP A 195 -16.17 2.18 26.14
C ASP A 195 -14.70 1.80 26.38
N HIS A 196 -14.25 1.93 27.62
CA HIS A 196 -12.85 1.65 27.99
C HIS A 196 -12.49 0.16 27.89
N ASP A 197 -13.46 -0.75 28.07
CA ASP A 197 -13.21 -2.19 27.95
C ASP A 197 -12.94 -2.58 26.50
N LYS A 198 -13.73 -2.05 25.54
CA LYS A 198 -13.44 -2.20 24.10
C LYS A 198 -12.16 -1.53 23.70
N ALA A 199 -11.87 -0.35 24.23
CA ALA A 199 -10.61 0.34 23.97
C ALA A 199 -9.41 -0.51 24.38
N LEU A 200 -9.45 -1.13 25.56
CA LEU A 200 -8.41 -2.02 26.06
C LEU A 200 -8.30 -3.30 25.22
N ASP A 201 -9.41 -3.94 24.83
CA ASP A 201 -9.41 -5.12 23.95
C ASP A 201 -8.76 -4.80 22.58
N LEU A 202 -9.12 -3.67 21.99
CA LEU A 202 -8.53 -3.20 20.74
C LEU A 202 -7.05 -2.86 20.89
N CYS A 203 -6.64 -2.27 22.01
CA CYS A 203 -5.23 -2.01 22.31
C CYS A 203 -4.45 -3.34 22.43
N ARG A 204 -5.01 -4.38 23.05
CA ARG A 204 -4.41 -5.73 23.08
C ARG A 204 -4.27 -6.30 21.67
N LYS A 205 -5.34 -6.24 20.84
CA LYS A 205 -5.28 -6.69 19.43
C LYS A 205 -4.22 -5.95 18.64
N ALA A 206 -4.10 -4.64 18.81
CA ALA A 206 -3.04 -3.84 18.18
C ALA A 206 -1.65 -4.30 18.62
N ALA A 207 -1.44 -4.56 19.91
CA ALA A 207 -0.17 -5.06 20.45
C ALA A 207 0.19 -6.44 19.88
N TYR A 208 -0.77 -7.37 19.80
CA TYR A 208 -0.58 -8.68 19.19
C TYR A 208 -0.27 -8.58 17.68
N ALA A 209 -0.91 -7.64 16.99
CA ALA A 209 -0.64 -7.36 15.58
C ALA A 209 0.66 -6.57 15.34
N GLY A 210 1.44 -6.28 16.39
CA GLY A 210 2.77 -5.69 16.28
C GLY A 210 2.86 -4.18 16.46
N HIS A 211 1.78 -3.50 16.87
CA HIS A 211 1.80 -2.05 17.08
C HIS A 211 2.63 -1.66 18.31
N GLU A 212 3.78 -1.03 18.13
CA GLU A 212 4.76 -0.80 19.21
C GLU A 212 4.20 0.04 20.38
N LYS A 213 3.49 1.12 20.09
CA LYS A 213 2.89 1.96 21.13
C LYS A 213 1.82 1.22 21.94
N ALA A 214 1.06 0.33 21.30
CA ALA A 214 0.08 -0.51 22.00
C ALA A 214 0.78 -1.54 22.90
N LYS A 215 1.88 -2.17 22.46
CA LYS A 215 2.71 -3.06 23.29
C LYS A 215 3.20 -2.36 24.53
N GLN A 216 3.71 -1.13 24.39
CA GLN A 216 4.18 -0.34 25.51
C GLN A 216 3.05 -0.06 26.51
N ILE A 217 1.87 0.40 26.05
CA ILE A 217 0.71 0.67 26.91
C ILE A 217 0.28 -0.58 27.69
N ILE A 218 0.16 -1.73 27.01
CA ILE A 218 -0.21 -2.99 27.66
C ILE A 218 0.83 -3.38 28.72
N SER A 219 2.13 -3.24 28.43
CA SER A 219 3.20 -3.56 29.39
C SER A 219 3.17 -2.65 30.62
N GLU A 220 2.90 -1.36 30.45
CA GLU A 220 2.76 -0.40 31.53
C GLU A 220 1.56 -0.74 32.45
N LEU A 221 0.39 -1.02 31.85
CA LEU A 221 -0.81 -1.40 32.59
C LEU A 221 -0.63 -2.70 33.39
N GLN A 222 0.15 -3.65 32.87
CA GLN A 222 0.50 -4.89 33.57
C GLN A 222 1.45 -4.63 34.75
N ALA A 223 2.48 -3.81 34.54
CA ALA A 223 3.44 -3.45 35.60
C ALA A 223 2.74 -2.72 36.75
N GLU A 224 1.71 -1.95 36.46
CA GLU A 224 0.88 -1.26 37.46
C GLU A 224 -0.19 -2.16 38.11
N GLY A 225 -0.32 -3.42 37.69
CA GLY A 225 -1.33 -4.36 38.19
C GLY A 225 -2.77 -4.01 37.80
N LYS A 226 -2.96 -3.14 36.80
CA LYS A 226 -4.28 -2.70 36.31
C LYS A 226 -4.94 -3.73 35.38
N ILE A 227 -4.17 -4.61 34.78
CA ILE A 227 -4.65 -5.71 33.95
C ILE A 227 -3.89 -7.00 34.26
N VAL A 228 -4.60 -8.13 34.18
CA VAL A 228 -4.03 -9.49 34.28
C VAL A 228 -4.31 -10.19 32.95
N PHE A 229 -3.41 -11.08 32.50
CA PHE A 229 -3.67 -11.96 31.36
C PHE A 229 -4.53 -13.12 31.76
#